data_d8fd8b6824b889af8ccd12b571ad7170
#
_entry.id   d8fd8b6824b889af8ccd12b571ad7170
#
_cell.length_a   1.000
_cell.length_b   1.000
_cell.length_c   1.000
_cell.angle_alpha   90.00
_cell.angle_beta   90.00
_cell.angle_gamma   90.00
#
_symmetry.space_group_name_H-M   'P 1'
#
loop_
_entity.id
_entity.type
_entity.pdbx_description
1 polymer ?
#
loop_
_entity_poly.entity_id
_entity_poly.type
_entity_poly.pdbx_seq_one_letter_code
_entity_poly.pdbx_strand_id
1 'polypeptide(L)'
;MSGAPETAQAALRDFGERIGSAFQLADDIIDVVSTREKLGKAPGTDLREGVPTLPGLVALASARPEDGRLVELLSRPLTDDREHAEGLALLRAHPSLERSYAYVHQEADAARALLVDLPDIPARVALESLCDAVVTRSA
;
A
#
# COMPACT_ATOMS: atom_id res chain seq x y z
N MET A 1 -3.75 -26.58 25.02
CA MET A 1 -3.37 -26.73 23.61
C MET A 1 -4.48 -26.21 22.73
N SER A 2 -4.16 -25.38 21.81
CA SER A 2 -5.15 -25.03 20.81
C SER A 2 -5.40 -26.27 19.94
N GLY A 3 -6.61 -26.53 19.55
CA GLY A 3 -6.93 -27.64 18.67
C GLY A 3 -6.57 -27.42 17.20
N ALA A 4 -5.90 -26.29 16.87
CA ALA A 4 -5.60 -25.96 15.47
C ALA A 4 -4.45 -26.82 14.94
N PRO A 5 -4.60 -27.46 13.77
CA PRO A 5 -3.50 -28.15 13.11
C PRO A 5 -2.35 -27.20 12.79
N GLU A 6 -1.14 -27.73 12.68
CA GLU A 6 0.02 -26.95 12.28
C GLU A 6 -0.20 -26.22 10.95
N THR A 7 -0.87 -26.85 10.00
CA THR A 7 -1.20 -26.23 8.71
C THR A 7 -2.08 -25.00 8.88
N ALA A 8 -3.06 -25.03 9.80
CA ALA A 8 -3.91 -23.89 10.08
C ALA A 8 -3.13 -22.77 10.78
N GLN A 9 -2.22 -23.12 11.68
CA GLN A 9 -1.37 -22.13 12.35
C GLN A 9 -0.42 -21.46 11.36
N ALA A 10 0.17 -22.22 10.44
CA ALA A 10 1.02 -21.69 9.39
C ALA A 10 0.22 -20.76 8.45
N ALA A 11 -0.99 -21.17 8.09
CA ALA A 11 -1.85 -20.35 7.23
C ALA A 11 -2.21 -19.02 7.91
N LEU A 12 -2.50 -19.03 9.21
CA LEU A 12 -2.81 -17.81 9.98
C LEU A 12 -1.61 -16.89 10.08
N ARG A 13 -0.43 -17.45 10.28
CA ARG A 13 0.81 -16.66 10.32
C ARG A 13 1.06 -15.98 8.98
N ASP A 14 1.00 -16.76 7.91
CA ASP A 14 1.22 -16.24 6.55
C ASP A 14 0.16 -15.21 6.18
N PHE A 15 -1.10 -15.45 6.57
CA PHE A 15 -2.16 -14.47 6.40
C PHE A 15 -1.84 -13.15 7.10
N GLY A 16 -1.41 -13.21 8.37
CA GLY A 16 -1.06 -12.02 9.14
C GLY A 16 0.04 -11.20 8.48
N GLU A 17 1.07 -11.86 7.97
CA GLU A 17 2.17 -11.20 7.25
C GLU A 17 1.68 -10.54 5.96
N ARG A 18 0.88 -11.24 5.18
CA ARG A 18 0.34 -10.73 3.91
C ARG A 18 -0.60 -9.56 4.12
N ILE A 19 -1.54 -9.69 5.04
CA ILE A 19 -2.52 -8.63 5.27
C ILE A 19 -1.86 -7.39 5.89
N GLY A 20 -0.86 -7.58 6.76
CA GLY A 20 -0.09 -6.49 7.32
C GLY A 20 0.69 -5.74 6.25
N SER A 21 1.30 -6.46 5.32
CA SER A 21 1.97 -5.88 4.16
C SER A 21 0.99 -5.09 3.29
N ALA A 22 -0.19 -5.66 3.03
CA ALA A 22 -1.21 -4.98 2.22
C ALA A 22 -1.69 -3.68 2.89
N PHE A 23 -1.87 -3.67 4.20
CA PHE A 23 -2.23 -2.45 4.93
C PHE A 23 -1.13 -1.39 4.82
N GLN A 24 0.12 -1.77 4.93
CA GLN A 24 1.25 -0.84 4.79
C GLN A 24 1.29 -0.24 3.39
N LEU A 25 1.13 -1.07 2.36
CA LEU A 25 1.11 -0.60 0.98
C LEU A 25 -0.08 0.32 0.70
N ALA A 26 -1.25 0.01 1.29
CA ALA A 26 -2.43 0.86 1.19
C ALA A 26 -2.18 2.23 1.84
N ASP A 27 -1.53 2.26 2.99
CA ASP A 27 -1.18 3.51 3.68
C ASP A 27 -0.22 4.36 2.84
N ASP A 28 0.73 3.72 2.15
CA ASP A 28 1.64 4.42 1.24
C ASP A 28 0.87 5.14 0.12
N ILE A 29 -0.17 4.49 -0.42
CA ILE A 29 -1.02 5.09 -1.45
C ILE A 29 -1.84 6.24 -0.86
N ILE A 30 -2.42 6.04 0.31
CA ILE A 30 -3.25 7.05 0.99
C ILE A 30 -2.46 8.34 1.22
N ASP A 31 -1.19 8.22 1.62
CA ASP A 31 -0.34 9.39 1.84
C ASP A 31 -0.18 10.23 0.55
N VAL A 32 -0.20 9.61 -0.61
CA VAL A 32 -0.10 10.31 -1.90
C VAL A 32 -1.43 10.90 -2.34
N VAL A 33 -2.52 10.13 -2.26
CA VAL A 33 -3.79 10.51 -2.90
C VAL A 33 -4.75 11.27 -2.00
N SER A 34 -4.58 11.19 -0.70
CA SER A 34 -5.53 11.77 0.24
C SER A 34 -5.39 13.29 0.32
N THR A 35 -6.42 13.92 0.86
CA THR A 35 -6.40 15.35 1.13
C THR A 35 -6.09 15.59 2.60
N ARG A 36 -5.72 16.82 2.94
CA ARG A 36 -5.46 17.21 4.32
C ARG A 36 -6.69 16.98 5.21
N GLU A 37 -7.87 17.23 4.69
CA GLU A 37 -9.12 17.06 5.42
C GLU A 37 -9.35 15.59 5.78
N LYS A 38 -9.08 14.68 4.86
CA LYS A 38 -9.29 13.25 5.08
C LYS A 38 -8.24 12.63 5.98
N LEU A 39 -6.97 13.05 5.84
CA LEU A 39 -5.86 12.50 6.62
C LEU A 39 -5.76 13.10 8.02
N GLY A 40 -6.27 14.31 8.24
CA GLY A 40 -6.02 15.06 9.46
C GLY A 40 -4.62 15.64 9.55
N LYS A 41 -3.78 15.42 8.53
CA LYS A 41 -2.43 15.95 8.38
C LYS A 41 -2.15 16.24 6.92
N ALA A 42 -1.07 16.96 6.61
CA ALA A 42 -0.69 17.23 5.23
C ALA A 42 -0.33 15.92 4.50
N PRO A 43 -0.86 15.68 3.28
CA PRO A 43 -0.46 14.51 2.50
C PRO A 43 0.98 14.62 2.01
N GLY A 44 1.59 13.49 1.62
CA GLY A 44 2.93 13.48 1.07
C GLY A 44 4.03 13.60 2.12
N THR A 45 3.78 13.22 3.36
CA THR A 45 4.78 13.27 4.43
C THR A 45 6.03 12.46 4.08
N ASP A 46 5.84 11.24 3.54
CA ASP A 46 6.96 10.38 3.17
C ASP A 46 7.79 11.00 2.04
N LEU A 47 7.13 11.62 1.08
CA LEU A 47 7.81 12.32 -0.01
C LEU A 47 8.65 13.48 0.51
N ARG A 48 8.12 14.25 1.46
CA ARG A 48 8.84 15.36 2.07
C ARG A 48 10.09 14.89 2.82
N GLU A 49 9.97 13.77 3.51
CA GLU A 49 11.08 13.20 4.29
C GLU A 49 12.07 12.41 3.43
N GLY A 50 11.74 12.14 2.18
CA GLY A 50 12.56 11.33 1.29
C GLY A 50 12.49 9.84 1.60
N VAL A 51 11.42 9.40 2.26
CA VAL A 51 11.21 7.98 2.58
C VAL A 51 10.66 7.26 1.35
N PRO A 52 11.29 6.15 0.91
CA PRO A 52 10.77 5.38 -0.23
C PRO A 52 9.44 4.72 0.13
N THR A 53 8.46 4.88 -0.75
CA THR A 53 7.15 4.24 -0.61
C THR A 53 6.78 3.53 -1.89
N LEU A 54 5.75 2.69 -1.86
CA LEU A 54 5.38 1.88 -3.02
C LEU A 54 5.17 2.71 -4.29
N PRO A 55 4.34 3.79 -4.30
CA PRO A 55 4.16 4.55 -5.53
C PRO A 55 5.46 5.15 -6.08
N GLY A 56 6.30 5.65 -5.20
CA GLY A 56 7.60 6.20 -5.58
C GLY A 56 8.55 5.15 -6.15
N LEU A 57 8.63 3.99 -5.51
CA LEU A 57 9.47 2.89 -5.97
C LEU A 57 9.01 2.35 -7.32
N VAL A 58 7.70 2.22 -7.52
CA VAL A 58 7.14 1.77 -8.81
C VAL A 58 7.42 2.81 -9.89
N ALA A 59 7.30 4.09 -9.57
CA ALA A 59 7.62 5.17 -10.51
C ALA A 59 9.08 5.13 -10.93
N LEU A 60 10.00 4.93 -9.99
CA LEU A 60 11.43 4.83 -10.29
C LEU A 60 11.74 3.60 -11.15
N ALA A 61 11.13 2.45 -10.84
CA ALA A 61 11.35 1.21 -11.58
C ALA A 61 10.80 1.26 -13.00
N SER A 62 9.78 2.06 -13.25
CA SER A 62 9.10 2.18 -14.54
C SER A 62 9.29 3.56 -15.18
N ALA A 63 10.33 4.28 -14.80
CA ALA A 63 10.57 5.64 -15.27
C ALA A 63 10.72 5.70 -16.79
N ARG A 64 10.02 6.65 -17.38
CA ARG A 64 10.07 6.97 -18.81
C ARG A 64 10.97 8.18 -19.01
N PRO A 65 11.45 8.47 -20.25
CA PRO A 65 12.27 9.67 -20.49
C PRO A 65 11.60 10.96 -20.01
N GLU A 66 10.28 11.05 -20.08
CA GLU A 66 9.49 12.20 -19.64
C GLU A 66 9.39 12.32 -18.10
N ASP A 67 9.77 11.31 -17.36
CA ASP A 67 9.68 11.28 -15.90
C ASP A 67 10.93 11.84 -15.20
N GLY A 68 11.85 12.43 -15.92
CA GLY A 68 13.14 12.91 -15.37
C GLY A 68 12.98 13.83 -14.17
N ARG A 69 12.01 14.75 -14.23
CA ARG A 69 11.75 15.65 -13.10
C ARG A 69 11.23 14.91 -11.87
N LEU A 70 10.33 13.97 -12.06
CA LEU A 70 9.81 13.13 -10.97
C LEU A 70 10.93 12.30 -10.34
N VAL A 71 11.78 11.68 -11.17
CA VAL A 71 12.93 10.90 -10.70
C VAL A 71 13.85 11.77 -9.84
N GLU A 72 14.13 12.97 -10.28
CA GLU A 72 14.96 13.92 -9.52
C GLU A 72 14.34 14.22 -8.16
N LEU A 73 13.04 14.54 -8.14
CA LEU A 73 12.33 14.87 -6.90
C LEU A 73 12.23 13.67 -5.94
N LEU A 74 12.13 12.47 -6.47
CA LEU A 74 12.06 11.24 -5.65
C LEU A 74 13.42 10.85 -5.06
N SER A 75 14.51 11.44 -5.52
CA SER A 75 15.87 11.06 -5.11
C SER A 75 16.35 11.74 -3.83
N ARG A 76 15.57 12.65 -3.25
CA ARG A 76 15.98 13.45 -2.10
C ARG A 76 14.78 13.90 -1.27
N PRO A 77 14.98 14.27 0.00
CA PRO A 77 13.94 14.93 0.76
C PRO A 77 13.50 16.24 0.10
N LEU A 78 12.22 16.56 0.19
CA LEU A 78 11.66 17.76 -0.41
C LEU A 78 11.25 18.73 0.71
N THR A 79 12.17 19.61 1.09
CA THR A 79 11.94 20.61 2.12
C THR A 79 11.26 21.87 1.59
N ASP A 80 11.41 22.14 0.29
CA ASP A 80 10.77 23.27 -0.38
C ASP A 80 9.31 22.91 -0.68
N ASP A 81 8.39 23.75 -0.26
CA ASP A 81 6.94 23.51 -0.43
C ASP A 81 6.52 23.41 -1.90
N ARG A 82 7.16 24.19 -2.78
CA ARG A 82 6.86 24.14 -4.22
C ARG A 82 7.30 22.82 -4.84
N GLU A 83 8.51 22.36 -4.49
CA GLU A 83 9.02 21.08 -4.98
C GLU A 83 8.20 19.92 -4.43
N HIS A 84 7.78 20.02 -3.18
CA HIS A 84 6.92 19.01 -2.58
C HIS A 84 5.57 18.93 -3.31
N ALA A 85 4.94 20.09 -3.57
CA ALA A 85 3.68 20.14 -4.30
C ALA A 85 3.84 19.61 -5.73
N GLU A 86 4.93 19.94 -6.38
CA GLU A 86 5.24 19.45 -7.74
C GLU A 86 5.42 17.92 -7.75
N GLY A 87 6.23 17.40 -6.83
CA GLY A 87 6.47 15.96 -6.72
C GLY A 87 5.20 15.19 -6.46
N LEU A 88 4.37 15.70 -5.56
CA LEU A 88 3.09 15.06 -5.23
C LEU A 88 2.15 15.06 -6.44
N ALA A 89 2.06 16.17 -7.17
CA ALA A 89 1.23 16.26 -8.36
C ALA A 89 1.71 15.31 -9.46
N LEU A 90 3.03 15.24 -9.70
CA LEU A 90 3.60 14.35 -10.70
C LEU A 90 3.37 12.88 -10.34
N LEU A 91 3.51 12.54 -9.08
CA LEU A 91 3.31 11.16 -8.61
C LEU A 91 1.83 10.75 -8.74
N ARG A 92 0.91 11.65 -8.40
CA ARG A 92 -0.54 11.41 -8.55
C ARG A 92 -0.94 11.18 -10.00
N ALA A 93 -0.26 11.82 -10.93
CA ALA A 93 -0.54 11.69 -12.37
C ALA A 93 0.20 10.52 -13.03
N HIS A 94 1.13 9.90 -12.33
CA HIS A 94 1.96 8.85 -12.90
C HIS A 94 1.24 7.50 -12.91
N PRO A 95 1.44 6.65 -13.96
CA PRO A 95 0.85 5.30 -14.00
C PRO A 95 1.25 4.39 -12.83
N SER A 96 2.31 4.72 -12.09
CA SER A 96 2.73 3.97 -10.91
C SER A 96 1.64 3.87 -9.86
N LEU A 97 0.74 4.85 -9.79
CA LEU A 97 -0.34 4.83 -8.81
C LEU A 97 -1.31 3.67 -9.06
N GLU A 98 -1.72 3.46 -10.32
CA GLU A 98 -2.57 2.31 -10.68
C GLU A 98 -1.86 0.99 -10.41
N ARG A 99 -0.58 0.91 -10.70
CA ARG A 99 0.23 -0.27 -10.41
C ARG A 99 0.33 -0.53 -8.92
N SER A 100 0.41 0.53 -8.12
CA SER A 100 0.43 0.42 -6.66
C SER A 100 -0.88 -0.16 -6.14
N TYR A 101 -2.02 0.30 -6.66
CA TYR A 101 -3.31 -0.31 -6.33
C TYR A 101 -3.34 -1.79 -6.69
N ALA A 102 -2.81 -2.16 -7.85
CA ALA A 102 -2.75 -3.57 -8.27
C ALA A 102 -1.93 -4.41 -7.29
N TYR A 103 -0.82 -3.89 -6.77
CA TYR A 103 -0.03 -4.59 -5.74
C TYR A 103 -0.83 -4.81 -4.46
N VAL A 104 -1.59 -3.81 -4.00
CA VAL A 104 -2.45 -3.96 -2.82
C VAL A 104 -3.49 -5.05 -3.05
N HIS A 105 -4.13 -5.05 -4.22
CA HIS A 105 -5.11 -6.07 -4.58
C HIS A 105 -4.48 -7.46 -4.61
N GLN A 106 -3.29 -7.61 -5.20
CA GLN A 106 -2.58 -8.89 -5.24
C GLN A 106 -2.27 -9.42 -3.85
N GLU A 107 -1.80 -8.54 -2.96
CA GLU A 107 -1.49 -8.95 -1.58
C GLU A 107 -2.76 -9.33 -0.81
N ALA A 108 -3.85 -8.59 -1.01
CA ALA A 108 -5.13 -8.92 -0.38
C ALA A 108 -5.69 -10.25 -0.91
N ASP A 109 -5.58 -10.50 -2.22
CA ASP A 109 -6.03 -11.76 -2.82
C ASP A 109 -5.17 -12.93 -2.35
N ALA A 110 -3.86 -12.73 -2.24
CA ALA A 110 -2.95 -13.76 -1.72
C ALA A 110 -3.26 -14.08 -0.26
N ALA A 111 -3.58 -13.07 0.55
CA ALA A 111 -3.99 -13.28 1.93
C ALA A 111 -5.31 -14.05 2.01
N ARG A 112 -6.28 -13.67 1.20
CA ARG A 112 -7.58 -14.35 1.13
C ARG A 112 -7.41 -15.82 0.77
N ALA A 113 -6.54 -16.14 -0.19
CA ALA A 113 -6.29 -17.51 -0.62
C ALA A 113 -5.77 -18.38 0.52
N LEU A 114 -5.04 -17.83 1.46
CA LEU A 114 -4.54 -18.57 2.63
C LEU A 114 -5.65 -19.00 3.58
N LEU A 115 -6.82 -18.37 3.52
CA LEU A 115 -7.94 -18.70 4.39
C LEU A 115 -8.76 -19.88 3.89
N VAL A 116 -8.53 -20.35 2.68
CA VAL A 116 -9.27 -21.46 2.06
C VAL A 116 -9.14 -22.74 2.89
N ASP A 117 -7.99 -22.96 3.50
CA ASP A 117 -7.72 -24.16 4.30
C ASP A 117 -8.26 -24.07 5.73
N LEU A 118 -8.83 -22.94 6.11
CA LEU A 118 -9.43 -22.78 7.43
C LEU A 118 -10.88 -23.29 7.45
N PRO A 119 -11.35 -23.79 8.61
CA PRO A 119 -12.75 -24.16 8.76
C PRO A 119 -13.69 -22.98 8.49
N ASP A 120 -14.90 -23.26 8.03
CA ASP A 120 -15.92 -22.24 7.81
C ASP A 120 -16.54 -21.85 9.17
N ILE A 121 -15.86 -20.97 9.87
CA ILE A 121 -16.23 -20.47 11.19
C ILE A 121 -16.32 -18.93 11.15
N PRO A 122 -16.98 -18.30 12.15
CA PRO A 122 -17.09 -16.82 12.17
C PRO A 122 -15.74 -16.09 12.10
N ALA A 123 -14.69 -16.66 12.69
CA ALA A 123 -13.34 -16.07 12.62
C ALA A 123 -12.84 -15.97 11.19
N ARG A 124 -13.11 -16.99 10.35
CA ARG A 124 -12.74 -16.95 8.92
C ARG A 124 -13.45 -15.81 8.20
N VAL A 125 -14.74 -15.64 8.45
CA VAL A 125 -15.53 -14.55 7.87
C VAL A 125 -14.95 -13.19 8.25
N ALA A 126 -14.56 -13.02 9.51
CA ALA A 126 -13.94 -11.78 9.99
C ALA A 126 -12.60 -11.51 9.28
N LEU A 127 -11.78 -12.55 9.09
CA LEU A 127 -10.50 -12.41 8.40
C LEU A 127 -10.68 -12.08 6.91
N GLU A 128 -11.68 -12.69 6.25
CA GLU A 128 -12.02 -12.35 4.87
C GLU A 128 -12.44 -10.88 4.75
N SER A 129 -13.16 -10.37 5.74
CA SER A 129 -13.56 -8.96 5.79
C SER A 129 -12.38 -8.01 5.87
N LEU A 130 -11.28 -8.41 6.51
CA LEU A 130 -10.05 -7.61 6.54
C LEU A 130 -9.48 -7.43 5.14
N CYS A 131 -9.54 -8.46 4.30
CA CYS A 131 -9.06 -8.36 2.91
C CYS A 131 -9.86 -7.32 2.13
N ASP A 132 -11.17 -7.31 2.30
CA ASP A 132 -12.03 -6.31 1.65
C ASP A 132 -11.75 -4.91 2.20
N ALA A 133 -11.52 -4.78 3.50
CA ALA A 133 -11.23 -3.51 4.14
C ALA A 133 -9.94 -2.88 3.61
N VAL A 134 -8.91 -3.68 3.39
CA VAL A 134 -7.64 -3.20 2.84
C VAL A 134 -7.83 -2.61 1.46
N VAL A 135 -8.55 -3.30 0.59
CA VAL A 135 -8.82 -2.84 -0.79
C VAL A 135 -9.65 -1.55 -0.76
N THR A 136 -10.68 -1.51 0.06
CA THR A 136 -11.57 -0.35 0.17
C THR A 136 -10.83 0.86 0.75
N ARG A 137 -9.93 0.64 1.71
CA ARG A 137 -9.18 1.71 2.37
C ARG A 137 -8.35 2.54 1.40
N SER A 138 -7.74 1.90 0.40
CA SER A 138 -6.86 2.58 -0.56
C SER A 138 -7.60 3.16 -1.76
N ALA A 139 -8.86 2.82 -1.93
CA ALA A 139 -9.66 3.28 -3.06
C ALA A 139 -10.06 4.76 -2.96
#